data_821c55c3ed95c54352ea8d4b533bd47c
#
_entry.id   821c55c3ed95c54352ea8d4b533bd47c
#
_cell.length_a   1.000
_cell.length_b   1.000
_cell.length_c   1.000
_cell.angle_alpha   90.00
_cell.angle_beta   90.00
_cell.angle_gamma   90.00
#
_symmetry.space_group_name_H-M   'P 1'
#
loop_
_entity.id
_entity.type
_entity.pdbx_description
1 polymer ?
#
loop_
_entity_poly.entity_id
_entity_poly.type
_entity_poly.pdbx_seq_one_letter_code
_entity_poly.pdbx_strand_id
1 'polypeptide(L)'
;MGPFNEDPDYAAECFRMVETMQIQDVEFTGRIQGTDYLGWMDVTILTSISEGQPLTILESYAAHVPVIATDVGNCRGLIEGEADDFGRAGIITHIMNVGEIAEAMVYMAGNPEERKAMGEAGYKRLMKRYKIEDMKQKYEEIYKECAKRQNLEWEE
;
A
#
# COMPACT_ATOMS: atom_id res chain seq x y z
N MET A 1 3.51 -10.94 3.76
CA MET A 1 3.07 -11.88 2.70
C MET A 1 4.10 -11.83 1.58
N GLY A 2 4.78 -12.92 1.32
CA GLY A 2 5.82 -12.97 0.28
C GLY A 2 6.37 -14.39 0.14
N PRO A 3 7.02 -14.71 -0.99
CA PRO A 3 7.56 -16.05 -1.22
C PRO A 3 8.81 -16.28 -0.37
N PHE A 4 8.89 -17.44 0.26
CA PHE A 4 10.06 -17.83 1.09
C PHE A 4 11.26 -18.31 0.24
N ASN A 5 11.02 -18.59 -1.02
CA ASN A 5 12.02 -19.15 -1.94
C ASN A 5 12.80 -18.10 -2.75
N GLU A 6 12.43 -16.84 -2.67
CA GLU A 6 13.18 -15.76 -3.31
C GLU A 6 14.45 -15.40 -2.52
N ASP A 7 14.36 -15.41 -1.18
CA ASP A 7 15.49 -15.26 -0.27
C ASP A 7 15.31 -16.20 0.93
N PRO A 8 15.74 -17.47 0.81
CA PRO A 8 15.58 -18.46 1.88
C PRO A 8 16.35 -18.11 3.17
N ASP A 9 17.49 -17.46 3.06
CA ASP A 9 18.31 -17.08 4.22
C ASP A 9 17.61 -15.99 5.04
N TYR A 10 17.08 -14.98 4.37
CA TYR A 10 16.29 -13.93 5.02
C TYR A 10 15.01 -14.49 5.63
N ALA A 11 14.32 -15.39 4.94
CA ALA A 11 13.14 -16.05 5.50
C ALA A 11 13.48 -16.84 6.78
N ALA A 12 14.59 -17.59 6.77
CA ALA A 12 15.05 -18.34 7.93
C ALA A 12 15.44 -17.42 9.11
N GLU A 13 15.97 -16.24 8.84
CA GLU A 13 16.23 -15.23 9.88
C GLU A 13 14.94 -14.70 10.49
N CYS A 14 13.92 -14.40 9.69
CA CYS A 14 12.61 -13.96 10.17
C CYS A 14 11.97 -15.02 11.07
N PHE A 15 11.98 -16.30 10.67
CA PHE A 15 11.46 -17.38 11.50
C PHE A 15 12.19 -17.51 12.82
N ARG A 16 13.53 -17.50 12.80
CA ARG A 16 14.35 -17.53 14.02
C ARG A 16 14.10 -16.36 14.96
N MET A 17 13.89 -15.16 14.40
CA MET A 17 13.58 -13.97 15.20
C MET A 17 12.27 -14.16 15.98
N VAL A 18 11.20 -14.57 15.29
CA VAL A 18 9.89 -14.83 15.92
C VAL A 18 10.01 -15.88 17.02
N GLU A 19 10.71 -16.99 16.76
CA GLU A 19 10.93 -18.06 17.73
C GLU A 19 11.75 -17.59 18.94
N THR A 20 12.90 -16.95 18.68
CA THR A 20 13.83 -16.47 19.74
C THR A 20 13.17 -15.43 20.64
N MET A 21 12.40 -14.54 20.06
CA MET A 21 11.69 -13.49 20.80
C MET A 21 10.36 -13.97 21.39
N GLN A 22 9.98 -15.23 21.15
CA GLN A 22 8.72 -15.84 21.61
C GLN A 22 7.49 -15.00 21.21
N ILE A 23 7.52 -14.41 20.01
CA ILE A 23 6.40 -13.61 19.52
C ILE A 23 5.24 -14.56 19.20
N GLN A 24 4.08 -14.26 19.79
CA GLN A 24 2.85 -15.01 19.57
C GLN A 24 2.03 -14.41 18.43
N ASP A 25 1.10 -15.19 17.89
CA ASP A 25 0.10 -14.74 16.90
C ASP A 25 0.70 -14.16 15.60
N VAL A 26 1.84 -14.73 15.16
CA VAL A 26 2.47 -14.41 13.87
C VAL A 26 2.25 -15.57 12.92
N GLU A 27 1.64 -15.30 11.77
CA GLU A 27 1.44 -16.24 10.69
C GLU A 27 2.26 -15.85 9.46
N PHE A 28 3.12 -16.77 9.01
CA PHE A 28 3.88 -16.62 7.77
C PHE A 28 3.12 -17.30 6.62
N THR A 29 2.35 -16.53 5.88
CA THR A 29 1.46 -17.04 4.83
C THR A 29 2.18 -17.49 3.56
N GLY A 30 3.44 -17.09 3.35
CA GLY A 30 4.11 -17.26 2.07
C GLY A 30 3.49 -16.38 0.98
N ARG A 31 3.57 -16.84 -0.27
CA ARG A 31 2.95 -16.15 -1.40
C ARG A 31 1.47 -16.46 -1.46
N ILE A 32 0.65 -15.45 -1.29
CA ILE A 32 -0.82 -15.55 -1.35
C ILE A 32 -1.36 -14.46 -2.28
N GLN A 33 -2.61 -14.62 -2.69
CA GLN A 33 -3.36 -13.56 -3.35
C GLN A 33 -3.81 -12.56 -2.28
N GLY A 34 -3.16 -11.40 -2.19
CA GLY A 34 -3.40 -10.41 -1.13
C GLY A 34 -4.85 -9.95 -1.04
N THR A 35 -5.52 -9.81 -2.19
CA THR A 35 -6.94 -9.41 -2.27
C THR A 35 -7.90 -10.33 -1.51
N ASP A 36 -7.56 -11.61 -1.35
CA ASP A 36 -8.41 -12.57 -0.62
C ASP A 36 -8.38 -12.33 0.90
N TYR A 37 -7.38 -11.62 1.39
CA TYR A 37 -7.14 -11.38 2.81
C TYR A 37 -7.44 -9.95 3.25
N LEU A 38 -7.38 -8.97 2.35
CA LEU A 38 -7.52 -7.55 2.68
C LEU A 38 -8.80 -7.23 3.46
N GLY A 39 -9.93 -7.88 3.13
CA GLY A 39 -11.19 -7.68 3.84
C GLY A 39 -11.21 -8.15 5.30
N TRP A 40 -10.18 -8.89 5.76
CA TRP A 40 -10.02 -9.36 7.13
C TRP A 40 -9.00 -8.55 7.92
N MET A 41 -8.29 -7.65 7.25
CA MET A 41 -7.22 -6.86 7.86
C MET A 41 -7.76 -5.56 8.45
N ASP A 42 -7.27 -5.22 9.61
CA ASP A 42 -7.51 -3.92 10.24
C ASP A 42 -6.55 -2.84 9.73
N VAL A 43 -5.33 -3.23 9.38
CA VAL A 43 -4.24 -2.36 8.91
C VAL A 43 -3.31 -3.17 8.00
N THR A 44 -2.83 -2.54 6.94
CA THR A 44 -1.68 -3.07 6.19
C THR A 44 -0.41 -2.29 6.51
N ILE A 45 0.73 -2.95 6.43
CA ILE A 45 2.03 -2.34 6.73
C ILE A 45 2.95 -2.53 5.52
N LEU A 46 3.52 -1.43 5.02
CA LEU A 46 4.48 -1.41 3.93
C LEU A 46 5.79 -0.77 4.40
N THR A 47 6.79 -1.59 4.67
CA THR A 47 8.10 -1.17 5.20
C THR A 47 9.19 -1.07 4.13
N SER A 48 8.80 -0.80 2.90
CA SER A 48 9.73 -0.72 1.76
C SER A 48 10.78 0.38 1.96
N ILE A 49 11.95 0.14 1.40
CA ILE A 49 13.04 1.14 1.34
C ILE A 49 13.02 1.93 0.03
N SER A 50 12.29 1.46 -0.97
CA SER A 50 12.13 2.11 -2.27
C SER A 50 10.81 1.68 -2.90
N GLU A 51 10.05 2.66 -3.36
CA GLU A 51 8.80 2.47 -4.09
C GLU A 51 8.67 3.54 -5.18
N GLY A 52 7.86 3.29 -6.20
CA GLY A 52 7.37 4.33 -7.09
C GLY A 52 5.98 4.79 -6.62
N GLN A 53 4.97 4.05 -7.06
CA GLN A 53 3.59 4.17 -6.58
C GLN A 53 3.08 2.78 -6.20
N PRO A 54 3.09 2.41 -4.91
CA PRO A 54 2.79 1.05 -4.48
C PRO A 54 1.31 0.71 -4.68
N LEU A 55 1.05 -0.29 -5.51
CA LEU A 55 -0.31 -0.80 -5.74
C LEU A 55 -0.91 -1.42 -4.48
N THR A 56 -0.09 -1.98 -3.61
CA THR A 56 -0.52 -2.55 -2.32
C THR A 56 -1.30 -1.55 -1.47
N ILE A 57 -0.94 -0.25 -1.50
CA ILE A 57 -1.68 0.80 -0.81
C ILE A 57 -3.06 1.00 -1.47
N LEU A 58 -3.11 1.02 -2.79
CA LEU A 58 -4.38 1.19 -3.52
C LEU A 58 -5.31 -0.02 -3.33
N GLU A 59 -4.74 -1.23 -3.31
CA GLU A 59 -5.47 -2.47 -3.01
C GLU A 59 -6.05 -2.44 -1.58
N SER A 60 -5.27 -1.98 -0.60
CA SER A 60 -5.73 -1.80 0.78
C SER A 60 -6.89 -0.81 0.85
N TYR A 61 -6.79 0.31 0.14
CA TYR A 61 -7.86 1.31 0.09
C TYR A 61 -9.14 0.78 -0.55
N ALA A 62 -9.03 -0.09 -1.56
CA ALA A 62 -10.20 -0.75 -2.17
C ALA A 62 -10.97 -1.61 -1.16
N ALA A 63 -10.31 -2.11 -0.14
CA ALA A 63 -10.89 -2.87 0.97
C ALA A 63 -11.19 -2.01 2.21
N HIS A 64 -11.10 -0.68 2.14
CA HIS A 64 -11.25 0.26 3.26
C HIS A 64 -10.23 0.03 4.39
N VAL A 65 -9.07 -0.54 4.09
CA VAL A 65 -8.01 -0.82 5.06
C VAL A 65 -6.98 0.30 5.04
N PRO A 66 -6.72 0.98 6.17
CA PRO A 66 -5.69 2.01 6.28
C PRO A 66 -4.29 1.39 6.25
N VAL A 67 -3.29 2.22 5.95
CA VAL A 67 -1.92 1.75 5.73
C VAL A 67 -0.94 2.46 6.65
N ILE A 68 0.00 1.71 7.23
CA ILE A 68 1.24 2.25 7.79
C ILE A 68 2.32 2.04 6.73
N ALA A 69 2.97 3.11 6.27
CA ALA A 69 4.01 2.97 5.25
C ALA A 69 5.22 3.86 5.54
N THR A 70 6.36 3.41 5.06
CA THR A 70 7.58 4.24 5.03
C THR A 70 7.46 5.36 4.02
N ASP A 71 8.12 6.49 4.29
CA ASP A 71 8.13 7.69 3.44
C ASP A 71 9.04 7.50 2.23
N VAL A 72 8.56 6.74 1.26
CA VAL A 72 9.27 6.43 0.01
C VAL A 72 8.35 6.57 -1.20
N GLY A 73 8.91 7.02 -2.33
CA GLY A 73 8.13 7.23 -3.55
C GLY A 73 6.90 8.10 -3.30
N ASN A 74 5.75 7.66 -3.78
CA ASN A 74 4.47 8.35 -3.59
C ASN A 74 3.67 7.86 -2.36
N CYS A 75 4.28 7.17 -1.39
CA CYS A 75 3.56 6.72 -0.19
C CYS A 75 2.93 7.90 0.57
N ARG A 76 3.67 8.99 0.75
CA ARG A 76 3.16 10.21 1.43
C ARG A 76 1.97 10.81 0.70
N GLY A 77 2.05 10.98 -0.62
CA GLY A 77 0.94 11.51 -1.42
C GLY A 77 -0.32 10.65 -1.36
N LEU A 78 -0.15 9.31 -1.33
CA LEU A 78 -1.25 8.37 -1.16
C LEU A 78 -1.88 8.46 0.24
N ILE A 79 -1.09 8.62 1.29
CA ILE A 79 -1.56 8.56 2.68
C ILE A 79 -2.06 9.91 3.18
N GLU A 80 -1.33 11.00 2.96
CA GLU A 80 -1.70 12.34 3.44
C GLU A 80 -2.67 13.05 2.49
N GLY A 81 -2.62 12.71 1.18
CA GLY A 81 -3.39 13.36 0.12
C GLY A 81 -2.74 14.66 -0.36
N GLU A 82 -2.52 14.78 -1.66
CA GLU A 82 -1.86 15.96 -2.24
C GLU A 82 -2.81 17.08 -2.67
N ALA A 83 -4.07 16.78 -2.89
CA ALA A 83 -5.08 17.75 -3.36
C ALA A 83 -6.51 17.22 -3.14
N ASP A 84 -6.78 16.73 -1.95
CA ASP A 84 -8.12 16.35 -1.52
C ASP A 84 -8.31 16.64 -0.03
N ASP A 85 -9.58 16.76 0.38
CA ASP A 85 -9.98 17.07 1.76
C ASP A 85 -10.48 15.82 2.49
N PHE A 86 -10.08 14.61 2.07
CA PHE A 86 -10.59 13.37 2.66
C PHE A 86 -9.92 13.02 3.98
N GLY A 87 -8.81 13.68 4.31
CA GLY A 87 -8.03 13.41 5.50
C GLY A 87 -6.95 12.34 5.26
N ARG A 88 -6.24 11.97 6.33
CA ARG A 88 -5.19 10.96 6.25
C ARG A 88 -5.79 9.57 6.07
N ALA A 89 -5.18 8.78 5.21
CA ALA A 89 -5.57 7.40 4.94
C ALA A 89 -4.65 6.36 5.61
N GLY A 90 -3.86 6.80 6.57
CA GLY A 90 -2.90 5.97 7.27
C GLY A 90 -1.84 6.78 8.00
N ILE A 91 -0.71 6.17 8.29
CA ILE A 91 0.42 6.79 9.00
C ILE A 91 1.70 6.61 8.18
N ILE A 92 2.46 7.70 8.00
CA ILE A 92 3.79 7.69 7.39
C ILE A 92 4.84 7.58 8.50
N THR A 93 5.85 6.73 8.26
CA THR A 93 7.00 6.52 9.15
C THR A 93 8.32 6.70 8.38
N HIS A 94 9.40 6.94 9.09
CA HIS A 94 10.72 6.98 8.45
C HIS A 94 11.19 5.57 8.07
N ILE A 95 12.01 5.51 7.01
CA ILE A 95 12.65 4.27 6.54
C ILE A 95 13.48 3.66 7.68
N MET A 96 13.38 2.35 7.86
CA MET A 96 14.12 1.57 8.88
C MET A 96 13.89 2.03 10.33
N ASN A 97 12.90 2.86 10.59
CA ASN A 97 12.56 3.27 11.96
C ASN A 97 11.53 2.33 12.59
N VAL A 98 12.04 1.22 13.15
CA VAL A 98 11.21 0.19 13.78
C VAL A 98 10.37 0.75 14.94
N GLY A 99 10.90 1.74 15.68
CA GLY A 99 10.19 2.39 16.78
C GLY A 99 8.93 3.11 16.30
N GLU A 100 9.04 3.96 15.28
CA GLU A 100 7.89 4.66 14.71
C GLU A 100 6.84 3.71 14.14
N ILE A 101 7.29 2.62 13.49
CA ILE A 101 6.38 1.60 12.96
C ILE A 101 5.61 0.94 14.10
N ALA A 102 6.29 0.56 15.18
CA ALA A 102 5.67 -0.04 16.36
C ALA A 102 4.67 0.94 17.04
N GLU A 103 5.05 2.21 17.20
CA GLU A 103 4.16 3.25 17.73
C GLU A 103 2.92 3.44 16.85
N ALA A 104 3.08 3.46 15.53
CA ALA A 104 1.96 3.54 14.59
C ALA A 104 1.03 2.32 14.69
N MET A 105 1.57 1.11 14.86
CA MET A 105 0.78 -0.11 15.08
C MET A 105 -0.03 -0.02 16.38
N VAL A 106 0.61 0.37 17.46
CA VAL A 106 -0.06 0.55 18.77
C VAL A 106 -1.15 1.60 18.69
N TYR A 107 -0.87 2.72 18.01
CA TYR A 107 -1.85 3.78 17.79
C TYR A 107 -3.08 3.26 17.02
N MET A 108 -2.86 2.58 15.89
CA MET A 108 -3.95 2.02 15.08
C MET A 108 -4.77 0.98 15.86
N ALA A 109 -4.13 0.16 16.70
CA ALA A 109 -4.81 -0.82 17.54
C ALA A 109 -5.68 -0.16 18.61
N GLY A 110 -5.18 0.93 19.22
CA GLY A 110 -5.86 1.65 20.29
C GLY A 110 -6.97 2.63 19.84
N ASN A 111 -7.02 2.98 18.55
CA ASN A 111 -7.93 4.00 18.02
C ASN A 111 -8.80 3.48 16.84
N PRO A 112 -9.75 2.56 17.11
CA PRO A 112 -10.51 1.89 16.05
C PRO A 112 -11.36 2.85 15.20
N GLU A 113 -11.91 3.90 15.79
CA GLU A 113 -12.72 4.88 15.05
C GLU A 113 -11.87 5.70 14.07
N GLU A 114 -10.68 6.13 14.50
CA GLU A 114 -9.75 6.84 13.62
C GLU A 114 -9.21 5.92 12.53
N ARG A 115 -8.88 4.67 12.88
CA ARG A 115 -8.48 3.64 11.93
C ARG A 115 -9.51 3.46 10.83
N LYS A 116 -10.79 3.36 11.21
CA LYS A 116 -11.90 3.27 10.25
C LYS A 116 -12.03 4.54 9.40
N ALA A 117 -11.92 5.72 10.00
CA ALA A 117 -11.96 6.98 9.26
C ALA A 117 -10.82 7.09 8.23
N MET A 118 -9.61 6.61 8.58
CA MET A 118 -8.47 6.54 7.67
C MET A 118 -8.74 5.59 6.49
N GLY A 119 -9.33 4.42 6.72
CA GLY A 119 -9.73 3.49 5.67
C GLY A 119 -10.73 4.12 4.70
N GLU A 120 -11.74 4.80 5.22
CA GLU A 120 -12.72 5.54 4.41
C GLU A 120 -12.09 6.69 3.60
N ALA A 121 -11.12 7.41 4.17
CA ALA A 121 -10.39 8.45 3.46
C ALA A 121 -9.59 7.87 2.29
N GLY A 122 -8.93 6.72 2.51
CA GLY A 122 -8.21 5.98 1.48
C GLY A 122 -9.12 5.54 0.34
N TYR A 123 -10.26 4.93 0.65
CA TYR A 123 -11.25 4.51 -0.34
C TYR A 123 -11.77 5.67 -1.20
N LYS A 124 -12.13 6.81 -0.57
CA LYS A 124 -12.58 8.01 -1.29
C LYS A 124 -11.50 8.54 -2.24
N ARG A 125 -10.23 8.57 -1.77
CA ARG A 125 -9.07 8.99 -2.57
C ARG A 125 -8.85 8.07 -3.77
N LEU A 126 -8.90 6.74 -3.56
CA LEU A 126 -8.84 5.74 -4.61
C LEU A 126 -9.91 5.99 -5.68
N MET A 127 -11.18 6.08 -5.24
CA MET A 127 -12.31 6.24 -6.14
C MET A 127 -12.31 7.56 -6.91
N LYS A 128 -11.66 8.59 -6.38
CA LYS A 128 -11.57 9.89 -7.06
C LYS A 128 -10.41 9.99 -8.04
N ARG A 129 -9.28 9.27 -7.80
CA ARG A 129 -8.02 9.57 -8.50
C ARG A 129 -7.31 8.38 -9.14
N TYR A 130 -7.64 7.16 -8.72
CA TYR A 130 -6.85 5.98 -9.06
C TYR A 130 -7.69 4.89 -9.72
N LYS A 131 -8.74 5.27 -10.44
CA LYS A 131 -9.54 4.34 -11.23
C LYS A 131 -8.74 3.88 -12.45
N ILE A 132 -8.88 2.60 -12.78
CA ILE A 132 -8.21 2.02 -13.93
C ILE A 132 -8.70 2.64 -15.25
N GLU A 133 -9.96 3.06 -15.30
CA GLU A 133 -10.55 3.73 -16.46
C GLU A 133 -9.84 5.05 -16.75
N ASP A 134 -9.60 5.87 -15.70
CA ASP A 134 -8.92 7.17 -15.83
C ASP A 134 -7.47 6.97 -16.30
N MET A 135 -6.80 5.92 -15.81
CA MET A 135 -5.46 5.55 -16.25
C MET A 135 -5.46 5.14 -17.73
N LYS A 136 -6.36 4.26 -18.15
CA LYS A 136 -6.49 3.80 -19.54
C LYS A 136 -6.72 4.98 -20.48
N GLN A 137 -7.66 5.87 -20.14
CA GLN A 137 -7.92 7.06 -20.93
C GLN A 137 -6.67 7.94 -21.12
N LYS A 138 -5.91 8.17 -20.06
CA LYS A 138 -4.66 8.95 -20.16
C LYS A 138 -3.62 8.28 -21.05
N TYR A 139 -3.48 6.96 -20.98
CA TYR A 139 -2.58 6.24 -21.88
C TYR A 139 -3.04 6.34 -23.33
N GLU A 140 -4.33 6.19 -23.62
CA GLU A 140 -4.88 6.36 -24.96
C GLU A 140 -4.60 7.76 -25.51
N GLU A 141 -4.80 8.80 -24.70
CA GLU A 141 -4.49 10.19 -25.09
C GLU A 141 -3.01 10.35 -25.47
N ILE A 142 -2.08 9.78 -24.66
CA ILE A 142 -0.64 9.81 -24.94
C ILE A 142 -0.33 9.07 -26.25
N TYR A 143 -0.88 7.88 -26.44
CA TYR A 143 -0.64 7.10 -27.67
C TYR A 143 -1.20 7.80 -28.92
N LYS A 144 -2.40 8.36 -28.83
CA LYS A 144 -3.00 9.17 -29.91
C LYS A 144 -2.12 10.39 -30.27
N GLU A 145 -1.58 11.06 -29.25
CA GLU A 145 -0.66 12.17 -29.47
C GLU A 145 0.66 11.72 -30.11
N CYS A 146 1.24 10.62 -29.68
CA CYS A 146 2.45 10.04 -30.26
C CYS A 146 2.24 9.61 -31.73
N ALA A 147 1.14 8.92 -32.03
CA ALA A 147 0.80 8.52 -33.40
C ALA A 147 0.64 9.75 -34.31
N LYS A 148 -0.05 10.78 -33.85
CA LYS A 148 -0.22 12.04 -34.59
C LYS A 148 1.12 12.71 -34.90
N ARG A 149 2.06 12.74 -33.93
CA ARG A 149 3.40 13.33 -34.14
C ARG A 149 4.22 12.53 -35.16
N GLN A 150 3.96 11.25 -35.34
CA GLN A 150 4.64 10.36 -36.26
C GLN A 150 3.89 10.16 -37.60
N ASN A 151 2.76 10.83 -37.81
CA ASN A 151 1.84 10.66 -38.94
C ASN A 151 1.40 9.19 -39.11
N LEU A 152 1.19 8.48 -38.02
CA LEU A 152 0.63 7.13 -37.99
C LEU A 152 -0.87 7.19 -37.75
N GLU A 153 -1.63 6.31 -38.38
CA GLU A 153 -3.05 6.09 -38.04
C GLU A 153 -3.13 5.33 -36.71
N TRP A 154 -4.01 5.79 -35.84
CA TRP A 154 -4.35 5.11 -34.59
C TRP A 154 -5.62 4.30 -34.82
N GLU A 155 -5.52 2.98 -34.75
CA GLU A 155 -6.67 2.08 -34.75
C GLU A 155 -7.14 1.84 -33.31
N GLU A 156 -8.46 1.97 -33.07
CA GLU A 156 -9.08 1.75 -31.74
C GLU A 156 -9.18 0.27 -31.37
#